data_28b277b19fa54284cef5e0e0f04d5bca
#
_entry.id   28b277b19fa54284cef5e0e0f04d5bca
#
_cell.length_a   1.000
_cell.length_b   1.000
_cell.length_c   1.000
_cell.angle_alpha   90.00
_cell.angle_beta   90.00
_cell.angle_gamma   90.00
#
_symmetry.space_group_name_H-M   'P 1'
#
loop_
_entity.id
_entity.type
_entity.pdbx_description
1 polymer ?
#
loop_
_entity_poly.entity_id
_entity_poly.type
_entity_poly.pdbx_seq_one_letter_code
_entity_poly.pdbx_strand_id
1 'polypeptide(L)'
;MTIMQGRSTVRQSPLQPGDPAPDFVLPAVDRDGTVSLADYRGKAPVLLAPMRGLYCAFCRRQIAQMGFTRQKLRALGVEVLAIVATTPERARLYYRFRPAGVPLAADPHLTTLRAYGVPHRALTPEVSQIFASRLSDLAHELKIPATDINEIQSALCRRDGYEPTQTDEEDLQRHGGQFVGQFLVDRGGIVRWINIEGAAEGEAGVGKFPSDDELLAAARASLGLGPGERS
;
A
#
# COMPACT_ATOMS: atom_id res chain seq x y z
N MET A 1 35.29 -5.08 -5.55
CA MET A 1 34.15 -4.67 -4.71
C MET A 1 32.91 -5.30 -5.33
N THR A 2 32.53 -6.48 -4.85
CA THR A 2 31.46 -7.30 -5.45
C THR A 2 30.13 -6.79 -4.93
N ILE A 3 29.34 -6.21 -5.81
CA ILE A 3 27.96 -5.79 -5.49
C ILE A 3 27.15 -7.09 -5.37
N MET A 4 26.80 -7.47 -4.15
CA MET A 4 25.81 -8.52 -3.91
C MET A 4 24.44 -7.98 -4.38
N GLN A 5 24.06 -8.33 -5.60
CA GLN A 5 22.68 -8.22 -6.06
C GLN A 5 21.83 -9.16 -5.22
N GLY A 6 21.10 -8.61 -4.24
CA GLY A 6 20.11 -9.34 -3.48
C GLY A 6 19.08 -9.94 -4.43
N ARG A 7 19.06 -11.26 -4.56
CA ARG A 7 18.00 -11.97 -5.29
C ARG A 7 16.68 -11.69 -4.56
N SER A 8 15.81 -10.90 -5.18
CA SER A 8 14.42 -10.76 -4.75
C SER A 8 13.76 -12.13 -4.90
N THR A 9 13.63 -12.84 -3.79
CA THR A 9 12.97 -14.16 -3.76
C THR A 9 11.47 -13.92 -3.78
N VAL A 10 10.80 -14.37 -4.84
CA VAL A 10 9.33 -14.39 -4.88
C VAL A 10 8.83 -15.39 -3.84
N ARG A 11 8.12 -14.92 -2.83
CA ARG A 11 7.46 -15.79 -1.84
C ARG A 11 6.11 -16.27 -2.39
N GLN A 12 5.76 -17.51 -2.08
CA GLN A 12 4.48 -18.11 -2.50
C GLN A 12 3.33 -17.81 -1.51
N SER A 13 3.66 -17.38 -0.29
CA SER A 13 2.68 -17.04 0.75
C SER A 13 3.11 -15.77 1.49
N PRO A 14 2.14 -14.99 2.03
CA PRO A 14 2.44 -13.81 2.81
C PRO A 14 3.35 -14.10 4.00
N LEU A 15 4.18 -13.11 4.35
CA LEU A 15 4.91 -13.09 5.61
C LEU A 15 3.93 -13.26 6.78
N GLN A 16 4.43 -13.84 7.87
CA GLN A 16 3.67 -13.99 9.10
C GLN A 16 4.32 -13.17 10.23
N PRO A 17 3.58 -12.79 11.27
CA PRO A 17 4.18 -12.25 12.47
C PRO A 17 5.27 -13.19 13.02
N GLY A 18 6.47 -12.62 13.24
CA GLY A 18 7.68 -13.35 13.62
C GLY A 18 8.68 -13.55 12.46
N ASP A 19 8.25 -13.43 11.21
CA ASP A 19 9.17 -13.51 10.07
C ASP A 19 10.07 -12.28 9.99
N PRO A 20 11.34 -12.43 9.54
CA PRO A 20 12.17 -11.29 9.18
C PRO A 20 11.63 -10.60 7.92
N ALA A 21 11.47 -9.29 8.00
CA ALA A 21 11.03 -8.47 6.87
C ALA A 21 12.16 -8.37 5.82
N PRO A 22 11.90 -8.73 4.55
CA PRO A 22 12.87 -8.57 3.47
C PRO A 22 13.27 -7.10 3.28
N ASP A 23 14.55 -6.88 3.03
CA ASP A 23 15.07 -5.56 2.70
C ASP A 23 14.65 -5.13 1.29
N PHE A 24 14.52 -3.83 1.13
CA PHE A 24 14.33 -3.18 -0.15
C PHE A 24 15.11 -1.86 -0.19
N VAL A 25 15.42 -1.41 -1.40
CA VAL A 25 15.92 -0.06 -1.68
C VAL A 25 15.14 0.46 -2.89
N LEU A 26 14.35 1.50 -2.69
CA LEU A 26 13.42 2.03 -3.69
C LEU A 26 13.62 3.53 -3.89
N PRO A 27 13.35 4.08 -5.10
CA PRO A 27 13.31 5.52 -5.32
C PRO A 27 12.32 6.21 -4.37
N ALA A 28 12.78 7.20 -3.63
CA ALA A 28 11.91 8.07 -2.85
C ALA A 28 11.13 9.02 -3.78
N VAL A 29 9.88 9.31 -3.42
CA VAL A 29 8.99 10.17 -4.22
C VAL A 29 8.92 11.58 -3.65
N ASP A 30 8.91 11.69 -2.33
CA ASP A 30 8.80 12.94 -1.57
C ASP A 30 10.13 13.71 -1.47
N ARG A 31 11.24 13.10 -1.86
CA ARG A 31 12.59 13.67 -1.83
C ARG A 31 13.49 13.01 -2.87
N ASP A 32 14.67 13.54 -3.06
CA ASP A 32 15.71 12.92 -3.89
C ASP A 32 16.29 11.68 -3.19
N GLY A 33 16.85 10.79 -4.02
CA GLY A 33 17.51 9.56 -3.57
C GLY A 33 16.55 8.38 -3.37
N THR A 34 16.87 7.54 -2.40
CA THR A 34 16.19 6.29 -2.13
C THR A 34 15.67 6.21 -0.69
N VAL A 35 14.79 5.26 -0.45
CA VAL A 35 14.36 4.82 0.88
C VAL A 35 14.48 3.30 0.96
N SER A 36 14.87 2.81 2.13
CA SER A 36 15.10 1.39 2.39
C SER A 36 14.48 0.97 3.74
N LEU A 37 14.27 -0.31 3.96
CA LEU A 37 13.90 -0.81 5.28
C LEU A 37 15.02 -0.57 6.31
N ALA A 38 16.28 -0.59 5.88
CA ALA A 38 17.44 -0.31 6.72
C ALA A 38 17.42 1.10 7.33
N ASP A 39 16.74 2.05 6.70
CA ASP A 39 16.60 3.43 7.24
C ASP A 39 15.83 3.48 8.56
N TYR A 40 15.01 2.48 8.84
CA TYR A 40 14.16 2.34 10.03
C TYR A 40 14.76 1.39 11.07
N ARG A 41 15.58 0.40 10.67
CA ARG A 41 16.19 -0.56 11.58
C ARG A 41 17.01 0.12 12.68
N GLY A 42 16.83 -0.34 13.92
CA GLY A 42 17.46 0.23 15.11
C GLY A 42 16.91 1.59 15.55
N LYS A 43 16.04 2.23 14.76
CA LYS A 43 15.52 3.59 15.01
C LYS A 43 14.04 3.58 15.42
N ALA A 44 13.17 3.09 14.55
CA ALA A 44 11.72 3.09 14.77
C ALA A 44 11.07 1.89 14.12
N PRO A 45 9.96 1.38 14.66
CA PRO A 45 9.05 0.52 13.93
C PRO A 45 8.47 1.27 12.73
N VAL A 46 8.11 0.54 11.67
CA VAL A 46 7.54 1.12 10.47
C VAL A 46 6.33 0.33 9.98
N LEU A 47 5.25 1.03 9.68
CA LEU A 47 4.12 0.51 8.92
C LEU A 47 4.43 0.65 7.43
N LEU A 48 4.65 -0.47 6.76
CA LEU A 48 4.83 -0.55 5.31
C LEU A 48 3.49 -0.84 4.65
N ALA A 49 3.17 -0.10 3.60
CA ALA A 49 1.95 -0.29 2.82
C ALA A 49 2.27 -0.39 1.31
N PRO A 50 2.73 -1.55 0.83
CA PRO A 50 2.89 -1.80 -0.60
C PRO A 50 1.53 -1.93 -1.30
N MET A 51 1.34 -1.15 -2.37
CA MET A 51 0.10 -0.99 -3.13
C MET A 51 0.29 -1.29 -4.61
N ARG A 52 -0.81 -1.67 -5.29
CA ARG A 52 -0.79 -2.14 -6.67
C ARG A 52 -0.54 -1.06 -7.74
N GLY A 53 -0.78 0.21 -7.45
CA GLY A 53 -0.56 1.29 -8.41
C GLY A 53 -1.51 2.48 -8.25
N LEU A 54 -1.22 3.56 -8.95
CA LEU A 54 -2.02 4.80 -8.90
C LEU A 54 -3.31 4.72 -9.72
N TYR A 55 -3.41 3.82 -10.69
CA TYR A 55 -4.67 3.54 -11.41
C TYR A 55 -5.79 3.07 -10.48
N CYS A 56 -5.44 2.47 -9.35
CA CYS A 56 -6.38 1.95 -8.36
C CYS A 56 -6.97 3.07 -7.49
N ALA A 57 -8.27 3.34 -7.60
CA ALA A 57 -8.96 4.33 -6.80
C ALA A 57 -8.87 4.05 -5.28
N PHE A 58 -8.95 2.78 -4.88
CA PHE A 58 -8.78 2.38 -3.48
C PHE A 58 -7.39 2.72 -2.96
N CYS A 59 -6.34 2.44 -3.75
CA CYS A 59 -4.95 2.74 -3.37
C CYS A 59 -4.72 4.25 -3.20
N ARG A 60 -5.25 5.08 -4.11
CA ARG A 60 -5.15 6.55 -3.98
C ARG A 60 -5.82 7.06 -2.70
N ARG A 61 -6.99 6.53 -2.37
CA ARG A 61 -7.71 6.87 -1.13
C ARG A 61 -6.94 6.42 0.10
N GLN A 62 -6.34 5.21 0.05
CA GLN A 62 -5.50 4.72 1.14
C GLN A 62 -4.27 5.62 1.36
N ILE A 63 -3.59 6.05 0.28
CA ILE A 63 -2.46 6.98 0.39
C ILE A 63 -2.90 8.27 1.11
N ALA A 64 -4.04 8.83 0.73
CA ALA A 64 -4.57 10.03 1.37
C ALA A 64 -4.91 9.79 2.86
N GLN A 65 -5.58 8.68 3.18
CA GLN A 65 -5.92 8.31 4.56
C GLN A 65 -4.67 8.11 5.42
N MET A 66 -3.65 7.45 4.88
CA MET A 66 -2.40 7.21 5.61
C MET A 66 -1.69 8.50 6.01
N GLY A 67 -1.90 9.59 5.31
CA GLY A 67 -1.39 10.91 5.72
C GLY A 67 -1.94 11.35 7.07
N PHE A 68 -3.22 11.10 7.34
CA PHE A 68 -3.85 11.38 8.64
C PHE A 68 -3.45 10.34 9.69
N THR A 69 -3.48 9.06 9.35
CA THR A 69 -3.10 7.95 10.24
C THR A 69 -1.65 8.08 10.70
N ARG A 70 -0.75 8.54 9.84
CA ARG A 70 0.67 8.75 10.15
C ARG A 70 0.88 9.64 11.37
N GLN A 71 0.11 10.71 11.51
CA GLN A 71 0.27 11.61 12.66
C GLN A 71 -0.02 10.88 13.97
N LYS A 72 -1.03 10.03 13.99
CA LYS A 72 -1.42 9.21 15.14
C LYS A 72 -0.37 8.14 15.45
N LEU A 73 0.14 7.46 14.42
CA LEU A 73 1.17 6.43 14.54
C LEU A 73 2.51 7.02 15.02
N ARG A 74 2.89 8.20 14.53
CA ARG A 74 4.10 8.90 14.99
C ARG A 74 4.03 9.31 16.46
N ALA A 75 2.86 9.59 16.98
CA ALA A 75 2.67 9.83 18.42
C ALA A 75 2.93 8.58 19.26
N LEU A 76 2.96 7.39 18.65
CA LEU A 76 3.38 6.12 19.24
C LEU A 76 4.82 5.73 18.86
N GLY A 77 5.58 6.62 18.20
CA GLY A 77 6.94 6.34 17.74
C GLY A 77 7.01 5.40 16.52
N VAL A 78 5.90 5.18 15.80
CA VAL A 78 5.84 4.34 14.60
C VAL A 78 5.88 5.20 13.35
N GLU A 79 6.83 4.94 12.45
CA GLU A 79 6.90 5.58 11.14
C GLU A 79 6.00 4.87 10.13
N VAL A 80 5.72 5.54 9.01
CA VAL A 80 4.87 5.02 7.93
C VAL A 80 5.57 5.20 6.60
N LEU A 81 5.53 4.19 5.74
CA LEU A 81 5.99 4.25 4.36
C LEU A 81 4.95 3.62 3.43
N ALA A 82 4.38 4.42 2.55
CA ALA A 82 3.59 3.92 1.43
C ALA A 82 4.51 3.56 0.26
N ILE A 83 4.23 2.46 -0.43
CA ILE A 83 5.00 2.00 -1.59
C ILE A 83 4.00 1.77 -2.72
N VAL A 84 4.22 2.38 -3.89
CA VAL A 84 3.30 2.30 -5.01
C VAL A 84 3.96 1.67 -6.23
N ALA A 85 3.28 0.70 -6.84
CA ALA A 85 3.77 -0.01 -8.02
C ALA A 85 3.57 0.84 -9.29
N THR A 86 4.42 1.83 -9.48
CA THR A 86 4.48 2.68 -10.67
C THR A 86 5.89 3.24 -10.84
N THR A 87 6.16 3.90 -11.97
CA THR A 87 7.46 4.54 -12.19
C THR A 87 7.72 5.70 -11.23
N PRO A 88 8.98 5.99 -10.88
CA PRO A 88 9.32 7.13 -10.02
C PRO A 88 8.80 8.47 -10.57
N GLU A 89 8.84 8.66 -11.88
CA GLU A 89 8.37 9.87 -12.57
C GLU A 89 6.87 10.04 -12.38
N ARG A 90 6.09 8.97 -12.59
CA ARG A 90 4.63 8.99 -12.41
C ARG A 90 4.26 9.22 -10.94
N ALA A 91 4.95 8.56 -10.02
CA ALA A 91 4.72 8.75 -8.59
C ALA A 91 5.02 10.19 -8.15
N ARG A 92 6.13 10.78 -8.61
CA ARG A 92 6.48 12.18 -8.31
C ARG A 92 5.48 13.18 -8.90
N LEU A 93 5.01 12.93 -10.13
CA LEU A 93 3.97 13.75 -10.75
C LEU A 93 2.69 13.72 -9.91
N TYR A 94 2.25 12.54 -9.49
CA TYR A 94 1.09 12.38 -8.62
C TYR A 94 1.28 13.12 -7.29
N TYR A 95 2.40 12.90 -6.61
CA TYR A 95 2.67 13.48 -5.30
C TYR A 95 2.80 15.00 -5.32
N ARG A 96 3.34 15.57 -6.41
CA ARG A 96 3.45 17.03 -6.59
C ARG A 96 2.09 17.72 -6.50
N PHE A 97 1.08 17.14 -7.12
CA PHE A 97 -0.28 17.72 -7.16
C PHE A 97 -1.17 17.23 -6.01
N ARG A 98 -0.73 16.16 -5.31
CA ARG A 98 -1.48 15.54 -4.21
C ARG A 98 -0.54 15.13 -3.09
N PRO A 99 0.02 16.12 -2.37
CA PRO A 99 0.90 15.82 -1.25
C PRO A 99 0.09 15.14 -0.13
N ALA A 100 0.27 13.85 0.01
CA ALA A 100 -0.52 13.03 0.94
C ALA A 100 -0.02 13.09 2.40
N GLY A 101 1.07 13.79 2.68
CA GLY A 101 1.64 13.88 4.03
C GLY A 101 2.23 12.57 4.55
N VAL A 102 2.37 11.55 3.71
CA VAL A 102 3.02 10.28 4.01
C VAL A 102 4.23 10.09 3.09
N PRO A 103 5.39 9.62 3.59
CA PRO A 103 6.50 9.22 2.73
C PRO A 103 6.06 8.18 1.72
N LEU A 104 6.44 8.35 0.47
CA LEU A 104 6.06 7.49 -0.63
C LEU A 104 7.30 7.01 -1.38
N ALA A 105 7.33 5.71 -1.73
CA ALA A 105 8.34 5.10 -2.59
C ALA A 105 7.70 4.53 -3.86
N ALA A 106 8.46 4.50 -4.95
CA ALA A 106 8.04 3.90 -6.21
C ALA A 106 8.68 2.51 -6.40
N ASP A 107 7.84 1.51 -6.72
CA ASP A 107 8.26 0.12 -6.94
C ASP A 107 7.65 -0.45 -8.23
N PRO A 108 8.11 -0.01 -9.42
CA PRO A 108 7.51 -0.40 -10.70
C PRO A 108 7.58 -1.89 -11.00
N HIS A 109 8.40 -2.63 -10.27
CA HIS A 109 8.62 -4.06 -10.47
C HIS A 109 7.95 -4.95 -9.42
N LEU A 110 7.11 -4.39 -8.53
CA LEU A 110 6.46 -5.15 -7.45
C LEU A 110 7.46 -5.89 -6.53
N THR A 111 8.66 -5.36 -6.38
CA THR A 111 9.75 -6.02 -5.64
C THR A 111 9.33 -6.29 -4.20
N THR A 112 8.73 -5.30 -3.54
CA THR A 112 8.24 -5.41 -2.17
C THR A 112 7.04 -6.36 -2.07
N LEU A 113 6.03 -6.18 -2.92
CA LEU A 113 4.85 -7.04 -2.90
C LEU A 113 5.21 -8.51 -3.07
N ARG A 114 6.14 -8.83 -4.00
CA ARG A 114 6.63 -10.20 -4.22
C ARG A 114 7.48 -10.73 -3.07
N ALA A 115 8.39 -9.92 -2.53
CA ALA A 115 9.24 -10.32 -1.42
C ALA A 115 8.45 -10.56 -0.13
N TYR A 116 7.36 -9.80 0.06
CA TYR A 116 6.47 -9.92 1.21
C TYR A 116 5.36 -10.97 1.01
N GLY A 117 5.32 -11.61 -0.16
CA GLY A 117 4.40 -12.70 -0.47
C GLY A 117 2.95 -12.25 -0.65
N VAL A 118 2.73 -10.98 -1.03
CA VAL A 118 1.38 -10.48 -1.29
C VAL A 118 0.83 -11.16 -2.56
N PRO A 119 -0.36 -11.76 -2.53
CA PRO A 119 -0.89 -12.53 -3.66
C PRO A 119 -1.03 -11.69 -4.92
N HIS A 120 -0.72 -12.31 -6.04
CA HIS A 120 -1.06 -11.83 -7.38
C HIS A 120 -1.94 -12.86 -8.07
N ARG A 121 -3.07 -12.45 -8.59
CA ARG A 121 -3.96 -13.30 -9.40
C ARG A 121 -3.93 -12.84 -10.86
N ALA A 122 -4.10 -13.77 -11.79
CA ALA A 122 -4.35 -13.37 -13.17
C ALA A 122 -5.63 -12.52 -13.23
N LEU A 123 -5.63 -11.48 -14.05
CA LEU A 123 -6.81 -10.64 -14.27
C LEU A 123 -7.80 -11.36 -15.19
N THR A 124 -8.45 -12.40 -14.66
CA THR A 124 -9.53 -13.11 -15.36
C THR A 124 -10.83 -12.29 -15.35
N PRO A 125 -11.83 -12.62 -16.17
CA PRO A 125 -13.14 -11.96 -16.11
C PRO A 125 -13.76 -11.99 -14.72
N GLU A 126 -13.63 -13.10 -13.99
CA GLU A 126 -14.14 -13.24 -12.62
C GLU A 126 -13.44 -12.29 -11.65
N VAL A 127 -12.10 -12.21 -11.70
CA VAL A 127 -11.32 -11.27 -10.87
C VAL A 127 -11.65 -9.82 -11.24
N SER A 128 -11.80 -9.54 -12.54
CA SER A 128 -12.22 -8.20 -13.00
C SER A 128 -13.59 -7.83 -12.47
N GLN A 129 -14.52 -8.78 -12.41
CA GLN A 129 -15.87 -8.56 -11.88
C GLN A 129 -15.89 -8.29 -10.39
N ILE A 130 -15.00 -8.94 -9.62
CA ILE A 130 -14.83 -8.64 -8.17
C ILE A 130 -14.41 -7.18 -8.00
N PHE A 131 -13.38 -6.74 -8.72
CA PHE A 131 -12.94 -5.33 -8.63
C PHE A 131 -14.02 -4.36 -9.10
N ALA A 132 -14.77 -4.69 -10.15
CA ALA A 132 -15.87 -3.86 -10.65
C ALA A 132 -17.00 -3.75 -9.62
N SER A 133 -17.40 -4.86 -9.01
CA SER A 133 -18.41 -4.87 -7.93
C SER A 133 -17.97 -3.98 -6.76
N ARG A 134 -16.73 -4.14 -6.29
CA ARG A 134 -16.19 -3.32 -5.19
C ARG A 134 -16.10 -1.83 -5.54
N LEU A 135 -15.81 -1.52 -6.81
CA LEU A 135 -15.80 -0.14 -7.29
C LEU A 135 -17.22 0.46 -7.32
N SER A 136 -18.22 -0.35 -7.67
CA SER A 136 -19.64 0.05 -7.61
C SER A 136 -20.10 0.29 -6.17
N ASP A 137 -19.69 -0.56 -5.22
CA ASP A 137 -19.96 -0.35 -3.80
C ASP A 137 -19.35 0.99 -3.32
N LEU A 138 -18.11 1.27 -3.70
CA LEU A 138 -17.45 2.53 -3.37
C LEU A 138 -18.20 3.73 -3.98
N ALA A 139 -18.66 3.61 -5.23
CA ALA A 139 -19.45 4.66 -5.88
C ALA A 139 -20.76 4.92 -5.12
N HIS A 140 -21.43 3.86 -4.68
CA HIS A 140 -22.65 3.98 -3.88
C HIS A 140 -22.39 4.66 -2.52
N GLU A 141 -21.34 4.25 -1.80
CA GLU A 141 -20.92 4.89 -0.54
C GLU A 141 -20.64 6.39 -0.71
N LEU A 142 -20.05 6.76 -1.85
CA LEU A 142 -19.69 8.12 -2.18
C LEU A 142 -20.84 8.91 -2.84
N LYS A 143 -22.01 8.30 -3.01
CA LYS A 143 -23.20 8.88 -3.66
C LYS A 143 -22.89 9.36 -5.09
N ILE A 144 -22.11 8.60 -5.84
CA ILE A 144 -21.84 8.84 -7.26
C ILE A 144 -22.99 8.26 -8.08
N PRO A 145 -23.73 9.07 -8.85
CA PRO A 145 -24.90 8.63 -9.61
C PRO A 145 -24.47 8.02 -10.97
N ALA A 146 -23.66 6.96 -10.93
CA ALA A 146 -23.21 6.22 -12.11
C ALA A 146 -23.37 4.71 -11.87
N THR A 147 -23.75 3.97 -12.90
CA THR A 147 -23.95 2.52 -12.85
C THR A 147 -23.02 1.77 -13.78
N ASP A 148 -22.58 2.40 -14.86
CA ASP A 148 -21.56 1.85 -15.75
C ASP A 148 -20.17 1.98 -15.12
N ILE A 149 -19.35 0.93 -15.23
CA ILE A 149 -18.04 0.87 -14.57
C ILE A 149 -17.06 1.95 -15.06
N ASN A 150 -17.11 2.31 -16.34
CA ASN A 150 -16.23 3.34 -16.90
C ASN A 150 -16.69 4.74 -16.43
N GLU A 151 -17.99 4.97 -16.31
CA GLU A 151 -18.56 6.20 -15.74
C GLU A 151 -18.19 6.33 -14.26
N ILE A 152 -18.27 5.22 -13.50
CA ILE A 152 -17.85 5.16 -12.08
C ILE A 152 -16.36 5.51 -11.97
N GLN A 153 -15.50 4.88 -12.75
CA GLN A 153 -14.08 5.19 -12.76
C GLN A 153 -13.79 6.64 -13.09
N SER A 154 -14.44 7.15 -14.13
CA SER A 154 -14.30 8.56 -14.55
C SER A 154 -14.77 9.53 -13.47
N ALA A 155 -15.88 9.22 -12.80
CA ALA A 155 -16.42 10.02 -11.71
C ALA A 155 -15.51 10.00 -10.47
N LEU A 156 -14.95 8.84 -10.13
CA LEU A 156 -13.96 8.71 -9.05
C LEU A 156 -12.69 9.51 -9.38
N CYS A 157 -12.19 9.41 -10.61
CA CYS A 157 -11.03 10.20 -11.04
C CYS A 157 -11.30 11.71 -10.92
N ARG A 158 -12.45 12.18 -11.40
CA ARG A 158 -12.84 13.60 -11.23
C ARG A 158 -12.95 14.01 -9.77
N ARG A 159 -13.57 13.17 -8.94
CA ARG A 159 -13.71 13.43 -7.50
C ARG A 159 -12.36 13.52 -6.79
N ASP A 160 -11.45 12.61 -7.13
CA ASP A 160 -10.10 12.58 -6.58
C ASP A 160 -9.20 13.67 -7.22
N GLY A 161 -9.69 14.40 -8.23
CA GLY A 161 -8.91 15.30 -9.08
C GLY A 161 -7.78 14.57 -9.81
N TYR A 162 -7.93 13.30 -10.10
CA TYR A 162 -6.92 12.43 -10.68
C TYR A 162 -7.07 12.35 -12.20
N GLU A 163 -5.97 12.53 -12.92
CA GLU A 163 -5.90 12.36 -14.36
C GLU A 163 -5.08 11.11 -14.68
N PRO A 164 -5.73 10.06 -15.24
CA PRO A 164 -5.02 8.88 -15.72
C PRO A 164 -4.03 9.24 -16.83
N THR A 165 -2.93 8.52 -16.87
CA THR A 165 -1.88 8.65 -17.89
C THR A 165 -1.66 7.32 -18.57
N GLN A 166 -0.92 7.30 -19.68
CA GLN A 166 -0.50 6.07 -20.34
C GLN A 166 0.23 5.12 -19.38
N THR A 167 1.06 5.66 -18.48
CA THR A 167 1.76 4.85 -17.45
C THR A 167 0.75 4.11 -16.55
N ASP A 168 -0.37 4.72 -16.19
CA ASP A 168 -1.39 4.07 -15.38
C ASP A 168 -2.08 2.93 -16.12
N GLU A 169 -2.30 3.07 -17.43
CA GLU A 169 -2.85 2.02 -18.28
C GLU A 169 -1.88 0.84 -18.40
N GLU A 170 -0.60 1.12 -18.60
CA GLU A 170 0.46 0.13 -18.63
C GLU A 170 0.62 -0.58 -17.28
N ASP A 171 0.52 0.14 -16.17
CA ASP A 171 0.55 -0.42 -14.82
C ASP A 171 -0.67 -1.30 -14.55
N LEU A 172 -1.87 -0.90 -15.00
CA LEU A 172 -3.07 -1.73 -14.91
C LEU A 172 -2.91 -3.04 -15.67
N GLN A 173 -2.35 -2.99 -16.88
CA GLN A 173 -2.10 -4.20 -17.68
C GLN A 173 -1.10 -5.14 -17.01
N ARG A 174 -0.05 -4.60 -16.39
CA ARG A 174 1.00 -5.38 -15.72
C ARG A 174 0.60 -5.88 -14.33
N HIS A 175 -0.19 -5.10 -13.59
CA HIS A 175 -0.40 -5.26 -12.15
C HIS A 175 -1.87 -5.36 -11.75
N GLY A 176 -2.80 -5.40 -12.69
CA GLY A 176 -4.25 -5.31 -12.42
C GLY A 176 -4.79 -6.35 -11.43
N GLY A 177 -4.24 -7.55 -11.44
CA GLY A 177 -4.60 -8.63 -10.51
C GLY A 177 -3.79 -8.67 -9.20
N GLN A 178 -2.94 -7.67 -8.94
CA GLN A 178 -2.14 -7.60 -7.73
C GLN A 178 -2.99 -7.17 -6.54
N PHE A 179 -2.94 -7.93 -5.44
CA PHE A 179 -3.49 -7.51 -4.14
C PHE A 179 -2.52 -6.57 -3.42
N VAL A 180 -2.99 -5.98 -2.33
CA VAL A 180 -2.18 -5.09 -1.50
C VAL A 180 -1.99 -5.67 -0.10
N GLY A 181 -1.00 -5.17 0.64
CA GLY A 181 -0.74 -5.59 2.00
C GLY A 181 -0.30 -4.43 2.88
N GLN A 182 -0.45 -4.59 4.19
CA GLN A 182 0.14 -3.72 5.19
C GLN A 182 0.91 -4.59 6.17
N PHE A 183 2.10 -4.13 6.54
CA PHE A 183 3.03 -4.87 7.40
C PHE A 183 3.60 -3.93 8.44
N LEU A 184 3.40 -4.25 9.71
CA LEU A 184 4.07 -3.54 10.79
C LEU A 184 5.36 -4.28 11.13
N VAL A 185 6.48 -3.61 10.93
CA VAL A 185 7.82 -4.13 11.15
C VAL A 185 8.44 -3.41 12.35
N ASP A 186 8.97 -4.15 13.30
CA ASP A 186 9.61 -3.58 14.47
C ASP A 186 11.03 -3.05 14.17
N ARG A 187 11.65 -2.44 15.18
CA ARG A 187 13.04 -1.92 15.10
C ARG A 187 14.08 -3.00 14.75
N GLY A 188 13.81 -4.25 15.11
CA GLY A 188 14.67 -5.40 14.79
C GLY A 188 14.52 -5.89 13.35
N GLY A 189 13.55 -5.35 12.60
CA GLY A 189 13.23 -5.82 11.25
C GLY A 189 12.35 -7.05 11.23
N ILE A 190 11.62 -7.32 12.32
CA ILE A 190 10.69 -8.46 12.42
C ILE A 190 9.26 -7.97 12.19
N VAL A 191 8.51 -8.70 11.37
CA VAL A 191 7.09 -8.46 11.15
C VAL A 191 6.32 -8.76 12.44
N ARG A 192 5.50 -7.81 12.90
CA ARG A 192 4.68 -7.94 14.10
C ARG A 192 3.20 -8.03 13.83
N TRP A 193 2.78 -7.48 12.72
CA TRP A 193 1.38 -7.53 12.29
C TRP A 193 1.31 -7.45 10.77
N ILE A 194 0.29 -8.09 10.21
CA ILE A 194 0.01 -8.07 8.77
C ILE A 194 -1.49 -7.86 8.53
N ASN A 195 -1.79 -7.22 7.42
CA ASN A 195 -3.08 -7.27 6.76
C ASN A 195 -2.85 -7.51 5.26
N ILE A 196 -3.55 -8.49 4.72
CA ILE A 196 -3.54 -8.78 3.28
C ILE A 196 -4.96 -8.62 2.77
N GLU A 197 -5.12 -7.81 1.74
CA GLU A 197 -6.39 -7.56 1.08
C GLU A 197 -7.11 -8.87 0.74
N GLY A 198 -8.34 -9.00 1.15
CA GLY A 198 -9.17 -10.18 0.90
C GLY A 198 -8.82 -11.44 1.71
N ALA A 199 -7.79 -11.43 2.57
CA ALA A 199 -7.39 -12.63 3.30
C ALA A 199 -8.43 -13.06 4.34
N ALA A 200 -9.05 -12.12 5.03
CA ALA A 200 -10.05 -12.40 6.06
C ALA A 200 -11.47 -12.52 5.50
N GLU A 201 -11.84 -11.66 4.54
CA GLU A 201 -13.20 -11.50 4.05
C GLU A 201 -13.40 -12.01 2.61
N GLY A 202 -12.38 -12.62 2.02
CA GLY A 202 -12.43 -13.08 0.62
C GLY A 202 -12.67 -11.90 -0.33
N GLU A 203 -13.57 -12.09 -1.31
CA GLU A 203 -13.89 -11.08 -2.32
C GLU A 203 -14.44 -9.79 -1.72
N ALA A 204 -15.24 -9.89 -0.64
CA ALA A 204 -15.79 -8.74 0.04
C ALA A 204 -14.72 -7.85 0.70
N GLY A 205 -13.53 -8.38 0.94
CA GLY A 205 -12.37 -7.65 1.48
C GLY A 205 -11.54 -6.91 0.43
N VAL A 206 -11.81 -7.10 -0.85
CA VAL A 206 -11.09 -6.40 -1.92
C VAL A 206 -11.39 -4.91 -1.88
N GLY A 207 -10.36 -4.08 -1.90
CA GLY A 207 -10.47 -2.63 -1.77
C GLY A 207 -10.69 -2.13 -0.34
N LYS A 208 -10.84 -3.03 0.64
CA LYS A 208 -10.87 -2.65 2.06
C LYS A 208 -9.45 -2.57 2.63
N PHE A 209 -9.25 -1.55 3.44
CA PHE A 209 -8.02 -1.33 4.17
C PHE A 209 -8.31 -1.24 5.65
N PRO A 210 -7.34 -1.54 6.52
CA PRO A 210 -7.52 -1.39 7.95
C PRO A 210 -7.88 0.04 8.33
N SER A 211 -8.80 0.17 9.25
CA SER A 211 -9.14 1.47 9.86
C SER A 211 -7.98 2.03 10.68
N ASP A 212 -8.04 3.32 10.98
CA ASP A 212 -7.08 3.96 11.90
C ASP A 212 -6.99 3.22 13.25
N ASP A 213 -8.14 2.81 13.79
CA ASP A 213 -8.20 2.14 15.09
C ASP A 213 -7.53 0.76 15.05
N GLU A 214 -7.71 0.00 13.97
CA GLU A 214 -7.03 -1.28 13.77
C GLU A 214 -5.51 -1.09 13.65
N LEU A 215 -5.06 -0.09 12.88
CA LEU A 215 -3.64 0.21 12.73
C LEU A 215 -3.02 0.69 14.05
N LEU A 216 -3.72 1.51 14.81
CA LEU A 216 -3.27 1.97 16.14
C LEU A 216 -3.24 0.83 17.16
N ALA A 217 -4.23 -0.07 17.14
CA ALA A 217 -4.25 -1.24 18.00
C ALA A 217 -3.07 -2.17 17.68
N ALA A 218 -2.81 -2.43 16.39
CA ALA A 218 -1.66 -3.23 15.96
C ALA A 218 -0.33 -2.58 16.38
N ALA A 219 -0.20 -1.26 16.24
CA ALA A 219 0.98 -0.52 16.66
C ALA A 219 1.21 -0.64 18.17
N ARG A 220 0.18 -0.43 18.99
CA ARG A 220 0.26 -0.57 20.46
C ARG A 220 0.66 -1.98 20.86
N ALA A 221 0.02 -3.00 20.29
CA ALA A 221 0.33 -4.39 20.57
C ALA A 221 1.80 -4.72 20.22
N SER A 222 2.32 -4.21 19.09
CA SER A 222 3.71 -4.43 18.68
C SER A 222 4.74 -3.75 19.60
N LEU A 223 4.33 -2.70 20.31
CA LEU A 223 5.14 -1.96 21.27
C LEU A 223 4.99 -2.47 22.71
N GLY A 224 4.10 -3.44 22.96
CA GLY A 224 3.78 -3.92 24.30
C GLY A 224 3.00 -2.89 25.14
N LEU A 225 2.31 -1.94 24.49
CA LEU A 225 1.54 -0.89 25.18
C LEU A 225 0.08 -1.34 25.38
N GLY A 226 -0.46 -1.08 26.55
CA GLY A 226 -1.88 -1.26 26.87
C GLY A 226 -2.79 -0.22 26.17
N PRO A 227 -4.11 -0.44 26.20
CA PRO A 227 -5.07 0.55 25.69
C PRO A 227 -4.91 1.88 26.43
N GLY A 228 -4.59 2.96 25.68
CA GLY A 228 -4.46 4.32 26.24
C GLY A 228 -3.07 4.73 26.73
N GLU A 229 -2.11 3.82 26.81
CA GLU A 229 -0.72 4.16 27.15
C GLU A 229 -0.01 4.91 26.01
N ARG A 230 0.88 5.85 26.37
CA ARG A 230 1.78 6.55 25.43
C ARG A 230 3.16 5.89 25.47
N SER A 231 3.84 5.84 24.34
CA SER A 231 5.23 5.35 24.25
C SER A 231 6.23 6.32 24.87
#